data_77f8488531863b6921b0daff72f4d530
#
_entry.id   77f8488531863b6921b0daff72f4d530
#
_cell.length_a   1.000
_cell.length_b   1.000
_cell.length_c   1.000
_cell.angle_alpha   90.00
_cell.angle_beta   90.00
_cell.angle_gamma   90.00
#
_symmetry.space_group_name_H-M   'P 1'
#
loop_
_entity.id
_entity.type
_entity.pdbx_description
1 polymer ?
#
loop_
_entity_poly.entity_id
_entity_poly.type
_entity_poly.pdbx_seq_one_letter_code
_entity_poly.pdbx_strand_id
1 'polypeptide(L)'
;ASEDLYEVKKAGEEFNELETGYFVSKDEIGKYHEDEKVYEKDGSLRIHRKGSFIYRMAGRDREKSASYYTPEVLTRSLVKYALKELFKEQIDPITDPHAKADAILNLTVCEPAMGSAAFLNEAINQLAEAYLFHKQQAEGRRIPQDRYTQELQRVKMYIADNNVFGVDLNPVAVELAEVSLWLNAISGDAFVPWFGYQLHCGNSLVGARRQVFNKSELTYKKAKD
;
A
#
# COMPACT_ATOMS: atom_id res chain seq x y z
N ALA A 1 -19.19 16.99 -4.67
CA ALA A 1 -20.46 16.33 -4.97
C ALA A 1 -20.85 16.63 -6.43
N SER A 2 -21.26 15.63 -7.20
CA SER A 2 -21.78 15.79 -8.58
C SER A 2 -23.25 16.28 -8.58
N GLU A 3 -23.96 16.06 -7.49
CA GLU A 3 -25.33 16.44 -7.19
C GLU A 3 -25.48 16.79 -5.72
N ASP A 4 -26.68 17.22 -5.28
CA ASP A 4 -26.96 17.41 -3.86
C ASP A 4 -27.07 16.06 -3.18
N LEU A 5 -26.25 15.85 -2.13
CA LEU A 5 -26.20 14.60 -1.38
C LEU A 5 -26.64 14.82 0.06
N TYR A 6 -27.44 13.90 0.56
CA TYR A 6 -27.90 13.86 1.94
C TYR A 6 -27.03 12.90 2.74
N GLU A 7 -26.60 13.29 3.91
CA GLU A 7 -25.79 12.44 4.77
C GLU A 7 -26.66 11.54 5.63
N VAL A 8 -26.28 10.25 5.67
CA VAL A 8 -26.95 9.23 6.49
C VAL A 8 -25.92 8.45 7.31
N LYS A 9 -26.37 7.81 8.38
CA LYS A 9 -25.57 6.98 9.29
C LYS A 9 -26.23 5.60 9.45
N LYS A 10 -25.54 4.67 10.06
CA LYS A 10 -26.16 3.39 10.42
C LYS A 10 -27.11 3.57 11.57
N ALA A 11 -28.20 2.79 11.57
CA ALA A 11 -29.18 2.79 12.65
C ALA A 11 -28.52 2.51 14.00
N GLY A 12 -28.81 3.34 14.98
CA GLY A 12 -28.26 3.22 16.35
C GLY A 12 -26.84 3.73 16.55
N GLU A 13 -26.13 4.22 15.51
CA GLU A 13 -24.82 4.84 15.65
C GLU A 13 -24.94 6.35 15.93
N GLU A 14 -24.07 6.89 16.80
CA GLU A 14 -23.93 8.32 16.95
C GLU A 14 -23.18 8.91 15.73
N PHE A 15 -23.60 10.12 15.32
CA PHE A 15 -22.94 10.80 14.22
C PHE A 15 -21.56 11.32 14.63
N ASN A 16 -20.53 10.96 13.88
CA ASN A 16 -19.17 11.44 14.07
C ASN A 16 -18.59 11.93 12.73
N GLU A 17 -18.21 13.21 12.68
CA GLU A 17 -17.65 13.83 11.48
C GLU A 17 -16.30 13.25 11.04
N LEU A 18 -15.56 12.60 11.95
CA LEU A 18 -14.26 12.02 11.68
C LEU A 18 -14.35 10.59 11.12
N GLU A 19 -15.54 10.00 11.17
CA GLU A 19 -15.78 8.66 10.67
C GLU A 19 -16.25 8.64 9.21
N THR A 20 -16.39 7.46 8.66
CA THR A 20 -16.87 7.24 7.30
C THR A 20 -18.28 7.79 7.13
N GLY A 21 -18.49 8.68 6.16
CA GLY A 21 -19.81 9.22 5.82
C GLY A 21 -20.51 8.37 4.75
N TYR A 22 -21.84 8.26 4.88
CA TYR A 22 -22.69 7.66 3.86
C TYR A 22 -23.52 8.77 3.23
N PHE A 23 -23.57 8.81 1.91
CA PHE A 23 -24.21 9.89 1.15
C PHE A 23 -25.20 9.30 0.15
N VAL A 24 -26.39 9.85 0.14
CA VAL A 24 -27.50 9.39 -0.72
C VAL A 24 -28.12 10.56 -1.49
N SER A 25 -28.69 10.26 -2.65
CA SER A 25 -29.39 11.26 -3.45
C SER A 25 -30.71 11.68 -2.80
N LYS A 26 -31.28 12.78 -3.29
CA LYS A 26 -32.60 13.27 -2.86
C LYS A 26 -33.70 12.23 -3.02
N ASP A 27 -33.63 11.42 -4.05
CA ASP A 27 -34.66 10.41 -4.36
C ASP A 27 -34.55 9.19 -3.43
N GLU A 28 -33.39 8.99 -2.82
CA GLU A 28 -33.11 7.85 -1.93
C GLU A 28 -33.31 8.15 -0.45
N ILE A 29 -33.19 9.43 -0.02
CA ILE A 29 -33.26 9.78 1.41
C ILE A 29 -34.60 9.36 2.06
N GLY A 30 -35.68 9.30 1.29
CA GLY A 30 -36.99 8.85 1.77
C GLY A 30 -37.07 7.37 2.16
N LYS A 31 -36.07 6.56 1.79
CA LYS A 31 -35.98 5.14 2.14
C LYS A 31 -35.35 4.89 3.52
N TYR A 32 -34.75 5.92 4.13
CA TYR A 32 -34.04 5.84 5.40
C TYR A 32 -34.96 6.26 6.56
N HIS A 33 -34.83 5.59 7.69
CA HIS A 33 -35.53 5.95 8.92
C HIS A 33 -34.98 7.26 9.50
N GLU A 34 -35.73 7.90 10.39
CA GLU A 34 -35.32 9.20 10.97
C GLU A 34 -34.04 9.12 11.79
N ASP A 35 -33.77 7.99 12.44
CA ASP A 35 -32.56 7.72 13.22
C ASP A 35 -31.31 7.44 12.37
N GLU A 36 -31.49 7.17 11.09
CA GLU A 36 -30.42 7.01 10.12
C GLU A 36 -30.06 8.32 9.39
N LYS A 37 -30.90 9.34 9.49
CA LYS A 37 -30.66 10.63 8.87
C LYS A 37 -29.79 11.50 9.77
N VAL A 38 -28.87 12.24 9.16
CA VAL A 38 -28.01 13.19 9.87
C VAL A 38 -28.62 14.60 9.79
N TYR A 39 -28.76 15.23 10.95
CA TYR A 39 -29.32 16.56 11.09
C TYR A 39 -28.27 17.56 11.54
N GLU A 40 -28.38 18.79 11.05
CA GLU A 40 -27.60 19.92 11.56
C GLU A 40 -28.17 20.37 12.93
N LYS A 41 -27.45 21.26 13.62
CA LYS A 41 -27.84 21.78 14.94
C LYS A 41 -29.18 22.55 14.93
N ASP A 42 -29.58 23.05 13.78
CA ASP A 42 -30.85 23.75 13.56
C ASP A 42 -32.03 22.82 13.26
N GLY A 43 -31.80 21.51 13.23
CA GLY A 43 -32.81 20.50 12.93
C GLY A 43 -33.05 20.26 11.44
N SER A 44 -32.33 20.92 10.54
CA SER A 44 -32.40 20.65 9.11
C SER A 44 -31.57 19.39 8.73
N LEU A 45 -31.98 18.70 7.69
CA LEU A 45 -31.17 17.58 7.14
C LEU A 45 -29.83 18.10 6.66
N ARG A 46 -28.77 17.38 6.97
CA ARG A 46 -27.42 17.69 6.49
C ARG A 46 -27.28 17.41 5.01
N ILE A 47 -27.06 18.49 4.24
CA ILE A 47 -27.01 18.43 2.78
C ILE A 47 -25.66 18.94 2.29
N HIS A 48 -25.00 18.14 1.49
CA HIS A 48 -23.81 18.52 0.75
C HIS A 48 -24.21 18.92 -0.66
N ARG A 49 -24.19 20.23 -0.95
CA ARG A 49 -24.66 20.77 -2.23
C ARG A 49 -23.76 20.36 -3.39
N LYS A 50 -24.34 20.29 -4.58
CA LYS A 50 -23.60 20.11 -5.84
C LYS A 50 -22.46 21.13 -5.93
N GLY A 51 -21.25 20.61 -6.28
CA GLY A 51 -20.03 21.42 -6.37
C GLY A 51 -19.28 21.57 -5.04
N SER A 52 -19.85 21.16 -3.90
CA SER A 52 -19.11 21.14 -2.62
C SER A 52 -18.08 20.02 -2.60
N PHE A 53 -16.95 20.27 -1.94
CA PHE A 53 -15.93 19.26 -1.66
C PHE A 53 -16.25 18.58 -0.32
N ILE A 54 -16.38 17.26 -0.34
CA ILE A 54 -16.62 16.46 0.86
C ILE A 54 -15.32 15.77 1.21
N TYR A 55 -14.68 16.18 2.30
CA TYR A 55 -13.44 15.61 2.79
C TYR A 55 -13.72 14.42 3.72
N ARG A 56 -14.36 13.40 3.17
CA ARG A 56 -14.59 12.13 3.88
C ARG A 56 -14.70 10.99 2.86
N MET A 57 -14.20 9.82 3.22
CA MET A 57 -14.40 8.65 2.38
C MET A 57 -15.86 8.19 2.48
N ALA A 58 -16.56 8.08 1.36
CA ALA A 58 -17.89 7.53 1.32
C ALA A 58 -17.87 6.05 1.75
N GLY A 59 -18.82 5.65 2.63
CA GLY A 59 -18.86 4.29 3.15
C GLY A 59 -18.96 3.22 2.08
N ARG A 60 -19.76 3.46 1.04
CA ARG A 60 -19.88 2.56 -0.12
C ARG A 60 -18.58 2.40 -0.91
N ASP A 61 -17.78 3.43 -1.03
CA ASP A 61 -16.52 3.37 -1.77
C ASP A 61 -15.47 2.60 -0.96
N ARG A 62 -15.48 2.73 0.36
CA ARG A 62 -14.65 1.92 1.25
C ARG A 62 -15.03 0.43 1.20
N GLU A 63 -16.32 0.11 1.24
CA GLU A 63 -16.81 -1.27 1.12
C GLU A 63 -16.49 -1.88 -0.25
N LYS A 64 -16.64 -1.09 -1.31
CA LYS A 64 -16.33 -1.53 -2.69
C LYS A 64 -14.85 -1.69 -2.93
N SER A 65 -14.02 -0.80 -2.38
CA SER A 65 -12.57 -0.86 -2.58
C SER A 65 -11.91 -1.90 -1.69
N ALA A 66 -12.58 -2.34 -0.61
CA ALA A 66 -12.04 -3.22 0.43
C ALA A 66 -10.65 -2.73 0.94
N SER A 67 -10.37 -1.42 0.82
CA SER A 67 -9.07 -0.86 1.13
C SER A 67 -8.94 -0.65 2.63
N TYR A 68 -8.03 -1.39 3.25
CA TYR A 68 -7.63 -1.24 4.64
C TYR A 68 -6.21 -0.69 4.68
N TYR A 69 -6.03 0.43 5.35
CA TYR A 69 -4.68 0.97 5.61
C TYR A 69 -4.20 0.43 6.95
N THR A 70 -3.22 -0.45 6.89
CA THR A 70 -2.64 -1.07 8.08
C THR A 70 -1.86 -0.02 8.89
N PRO A 71 -2.09 0.11 10.21
CA PRO A 71 -1.32 1.03 11.04
C PRO A 71 0.19 0.76 10.99
N GLU A 72 0.99 1.83 10.99
CA GLU A 72 2.46 1.76 10.85
C GLU A 72 3.12 0.84 11.88
N VAL A 73 2.63 0.82 13.11
CA VAL A 73 3.16 -0.06 14.17
C VAL A 73 3.06 -1.55 13.78
N LEU A 74 1.97 -1.93 13.11
CA LEU A 74 1.76 -3.31 12.66
C LEU A 74 2.62 -3.62 11.44
N THR A 75 2.69 -2.74 10.45
CA THR A 75 3.54 -2.94 9.27
C THR A 75 5.00 -3.07 9.66
N ARG A 76 5.49 -2.17 10.52
CA ARG A 76 6.86 -2.21 11.06
C ARG A 76 7.16 -3.52 11.76
N SER A 77 6.27 -3.99 12.62
CA SER A 77 6.47 -5.23 13.37
C SER A 77 6.49 -6.44 12.45
N LEU A 78 5.52 -6.56 11.54
CA LEU A 78 5.42 -7.69 10.62
C LEU A 78 6.62 -7.76 9.68
N VAL A 79 7.00 -6.65 9.05
CA VAL A 79 8.17 -6.59 8.18
C VAL A 79 9.45 -6.95 8.93
N LYS A 80 9.62 -6.40 10.15
CA LYS A 80 10.78 -6.73 11.00
C LYS A 80 10.92 -8.22 11.26
N TYR A 81 9.84 -8.90 11.61
CA TYR A 81 9.90 -10.33 11.89
C TYR A 81 10.09 -11.15 10.61
N ALA A 82 9.44 -10.79 9.51
CA ALA A 82 9.62 -11.45 8.23
C ALA A 82 11.06 -11.33 7.72
N LEU A 83 11.62 -10.12 7.74
CA LEU A 83 13.01 -9.88 7.32
C LEU A 83 14.00 -10.55 8.28
N LYS A 84 13.72 -10.59 9.58
CA LYS A 84 14.57 -11.28 10.54
C LYS A 84 14.71 -12.77 10.22
N GLU A 85 13.61 -13.46 9.92
CA GLU A 85 13.66 -14.87 9.54
C GLU A 85 14.35 -15.08 8.18
N LEU A 86 14.07 -14.22 7.21
CA LEU A 86 14.74 -14.23 5.92
C LEU A 86 16.25 -14.02 6.05
N PHE A 87 16.68 -13.04 6.84
CA PHE A 87 18.10 -12.76 7.04
C PHE A 87 18.82 -13.90 7.75
N LYS A 88 18.19 -14.52 8.73
CA LYS A 88 18.74 -15.71 9.41
C LYS A 88 19.00 -16.86 8.45
N GLU A 89 18.16 -17.02 7.43
CA GLU A 89 18.29 -18.07 6.41
C GLU A 89 19.27 -17.71 5.31
N GLN A 90 19.22 -16.49 4.78
CA GLN A 90 19.90 -16.12 3.55
C GLN A 90 21.10 -15.19 3.73
N ILE A 91 21.14 -14.37 4.78
CA ILE A 91 22.18 -13.35 4.99
C ILE A 91 23.17 -13.77 6.08
N ASP A 92 22.68 -14.26 7.22
CA ASP A 92 23.54 -14.58 8.36
C ASP A 92 24.61 -15.65 8.04
N PRO A 93 24.34 -16.68 7.22
CA PRO A 93 25.35 -17.67 6.86
C PRO A 93 26.52 -17.11 6.04
N ILE A 94 26.35 -15.98 5.38
CA ILE A 94 27.40 -15.31 4.62
C ILE A 94 28.41 -14.71 5.61
N THR A 95 29.70 -15.01 5.44
CA THR A 95 30.73 -14.51 6.38
C THR A 95 31.30 -13.17 5.97
N ASP A 96 31.41 -12.90 4.68
CA ASP A 96 31.95 -11.64 4.15
C ASP A 96 30.91 -10.51 4.22
N PRO A 97 31.24 -9.37 4.90
CA PRO A 97 30.32 -8.24 5.00
C PRO A 97 29.94 -7.58 3.65
N HIS A 98 30.83 -7.59 2.66
CA HIS A 98 30.51 -7.09 1.30
C HIS A 98 29.47 -7.99 0.66
N ALA A 99 29.68 -9.29 0.70
CA ALA A 99 28.71 -10.26 0.16
C ALA A 99 27.37 -10.20 0.88
N LYS A 100 27.34 -9.91 2.20
CA LYS A 100 26.08 -9.66 2.92
C LYS A 100 25.34 -8.45 2.39
N ALA A 101 26.04 -7.34 2.20
CA ALA A 101 25.43 -6.13 1.66
C ALA A 101 24.87 -6.37 0.25
N ASP A 102 25.64 -7.01 -0.61
CA ASP A 102 25.19 -7.34 -1.97
C ASP A 102 23.99 -8.30 -1.97
N ALA A 103 23.99 -9.29 -1.07
CA ALA A 103 22.87 -10.22 -0.93
C ALA A 103 21.57 -9.50 -0.51
N ILE A 104 21.63 -8.47 0.34
CA ILE A 104 20.47 -7.65 0.69
C ILE A 104 19.91 -6.90 -0.51
N LEU A 105 20.77 -6.35 -1.38
CA LEU A 105 20.34 -5.68 -2.61
C LEU A 105 19.80 -6.63 -3.68
N ASN A 106 20.00 -7.93 -3.54
CA ASN A 106 19.45 -8.95 -4.42
C ASN A 106 18.11 -9.53 -3.92
N LEU A 107 17.65 -9.15 -2.72
CA LEU A 107 16.35 -9.59 -2.22
C LEU A 107 15.22 -8.93 -3.00
N THR A 108 14.16 -9.69 -3.26
CA THR A 108 12.94 -9.19 -3.91
C THR A 108 11.79 -9.29 -2.93
N VAL A 109 11.05 -8.19 -2.79
CA VAL A 109 9.85 -8.10 -1.95
C VAL A 109 8.64 -7.92 -2.84
N CYS A 110 7.64 -8.76 -2.67
CA CYS A 110 6.38 -8.66 -3.40
C CYS A 110 5.20 -8.57 -2.42
N GLU A 111 4.37 -7.55 -2.60
CA GLU A 111 3.14 -7.35 -1.83
C GLU A 111 1.93 -7.59 -2.75
N PRO A 112 1.21 -8.72 -2.59
CA PRO A 112 0.12 -9.09 -3.50
C PRO A 112 -1.19 -8.36 -3.25
N ALA A 113 -1.27 -7.54 -2.20
CA ALA A 113 -2.41 -6.68 -1.86
C ALA A 113 -1.87 -5.40 -1.21
N MET A 114 -1.13 -4.61 -2.00
CA MET A 114 -0.24 -3.58 -1.47
C MET A 114 -0.94 -2.36 -0.85
N GLY A 115 -2.22 -2.12 -1.18
CA GLY A 115 -2.90 -0.90 -0.78
C GLY A 115 -2.11 0.33 -1.23
N SER A 116 -1.81 1.23 -0.30
CA SER A 116 -0.93 2.40 -0.52
C SER A 116 0.56 2.12 -0.26
N ALA A 117 1.01 0.88 -0.37
CA ALA A 117 2.40 0.43 -0.20
C ALA A 117 2.98 0.58 1.22
N ALA A 118 2.16 0.48 2.27
CA ALA A 118 2.65 0.63 3.64
C ALA A 118 3.70 -0.43 4.02
N PHE A 119 3.50 -1.69 3.62
CA PHE A 119 4.46 -2.78 3.84
C PHE A 119 5.72 -2.62 2.97
N LEU A 120 5.57 -2.23 1.70
CA LEU A 120 6.70 -1.99 0.81
C LEU A 120 7.58 -0.85 1.31
N ASN A 121 6.99 0.26 1.78
CA ASN A 121 7.73 1.36 2.37
C ASN A 121 8.54 0.93 3.58
N GLU A 122 7.95 0.14 4.46
CA GLU A 122 8.65 -0.36 5.64
C GLU A 122 9.74 -1.37 5.28
N ALA A 123 9.51 -2.21 4.27
CA ALA A 123 10.54 -3.11 3.75
C ALA A 123 11.74 -2.34 3.19
N ILE A 124 11.49 -1.29 2.39
CA ILE A 124 12.53 -0.40 1.87
C ILE A 124 13.35 0.21 3.01
N ASN A 125 12.67 0.71 4.05
CA ASN A 125 13.33 1.33 5.20
C ASN A 125 14.28 0.35 5.90
N GLN A 126 13.77 -0.83 6.26
CA GLN A 126 14.56 -1.82 7.01
C GLN A 126 15.66 -2.45 6.15
N LEU A 127 15.43 -2.71 4.87
CA LEU A 127 16.46 -3.22 3.95
C LEU A 127 17.57 -2.19 3.74
N ALA A 128 17.24 -0.91 3.59
CA ALA A 128 18.23 0.15 3.42
C ALA A 128 19.11 0.32 4.66
N GLU A 129 18.53 0.26 5.85
CA GLU A 129 19.28 0.30 7.11
C GLU A 129 20.20 -0.92 7.25
N ALA A 130 19.70 -2.12 6.96
CA ALA A 130 20.46 -3.35 7.00
C ALA A 130 21.63 -3.33 5.99
N TYR A 131 21.38 -2.87 4.77
CA TYR A 131 22.42 -2.69 3.76
C TYR A 131 23.53 -1.75 4.25
N LEU A 132 23.17 -0.56 4.72
CA LEU A 132 24.15 0.41 5.20
C LEU A 132 24.93 -0.10 6.42
N PHE A 133 24.29 -0.88 7.29
CA PHE A 133 24.98 -1.52 8.42
C PHE A 133 26.10 -2.46 7.93
N HIS A 134 25.80 -3.36 7.00
CA HIS A 134 26.80 -4.30 6.46
C HIS A 134 27.84 -3.62 5.58
N LYS A 135 27.45 -2.61 4.81
CA LYS A 135 28.38 -1.78 4.02
C LYS A 135 29.42 -1.08 4.91
N GLN A 136 28.99 -0.48 6.02
CA GLN A 136 29.91 0.14 6.96
C GLN A 136 30.87 -0.85 7.62
N GLN A 137 30.40 -2.07 7.90
CA GLN A 137 31.25 -3.14 8.41
C GLN A 137 32.29 -3.57 7.36
N ALA A 138 31.88 -3.71 6.12
CA ALA A 138 32.74 -4.08 5.00
C ALA A 138 33.83 -3.04 4.72
N GLU A 139 33.47 -1.76 4.75
CA GLU A 139 34.41 -0.66 4.53
C GLU A 139 35.27 -0.33 5.77
N GLY A 140 34.99 -0.93 6.93
CA GLY A 140 35.70 -0.66 8.19
C GLY A 140 35.56 0.78 8.69
N ARG A 141 34.59 1.53 8.18
CA ARG A 141 34.34 2.93 8.54
C ARG A 141 32.87 3.25 8.68
N ARG A 142 32.55 4.17 9.56
CA ARG A 142 31.17 4.68 9.70
C ARG A 142 30.93 5.84 8.72
N ILE A 143 29.74 5.89 8.18
CA ILE A 143 29.25 7.02 7.40
C ILE A 143 29.09 8.20 8.38
N PRO A 144 29.67 9.39 8.07
CA PRO A 144 29.49 10.59 8.89
C PRO A 144 28.01 10.93 9.06
N GLN A 145 27.63 11.42 10.24
CA GLN A 145 26.24 11.68 10.61
C GLN A 145 25.56 12.69 9.67
N ASP A 146 26.30 13.68 9.19
CA ASP A 146 25.84 14.69 8.24
C ASP A 146 25.53 14.13 6.86
N ARG A 147 26.11 12.98 6.49
CA ARG A 147 25.90 12.29 5.20
C ARG A 147 25.00 11.08 5.29
N TYR A 148 24.76 10.56 6.50
CA TYR A 148 24.01 9.32 6.69
C TYR A 148 22.62 9.38 6.07
N THR A 149 21.89 10.47 6.29
CA THR A 149 20.54 10.65 5.73
C THR A 149 20.55 10.63 4.21
N GLN A 150 21.51 11.27 3.58
CA GLN A 150 21.64 11.30 2.12
C GLN A 150 21.97 9.92 1.56
N GLU A 151 22.91 9.20 2.18
CA GLU A 151 23.26 7.84 1.77
C GLU A 151 22.06 6.88 1.98
N LEU A 152 21.32 7.03 3.08
CA LEU A 152 20.14 6.23 3.34
C LEU A 152 19.05 6.47 2.26
N GLN A 153 18.83 7.72 1.88
CA GLN A 153 17.85 8.04 0.82
C GLN A 153 18.28 7.49 -0.56
N ARG A 154 19.56 7.51 -0.88
CA ARG A 154 20.07 6.89 -2.11
C ARG A 154 19.82 5.39 -2.15
N VAL A 155 20.06 4.71 -1.03
CA VAL A 155 19.83 3.27 -0.92
C VAL A 155 18.34 2.96 -0.97
N LYS A 156 17.50 3.72 -0.28
CA LYS A 156 16.03 3.59 -0.36
C LYS A 156 15.55 3.73 -1.79
N MET A 157 16.05 4.72 -2.53
CA MET A 157 15.70 4.93 -3.94
C MET A 157 16.09 3.72 -4.79
N TYR A 158 17.31 3.20 -4.59
CA TYR A 158 17.76 2.01 -5.30
C TYR A 158 16.85 0.81 -5.03
N ILE A 159 16.52 0.55 -3.76
CA ILE A 159 15.66 -0.58 -3.37
C ILE A 159 14.23 -0.37 -3.89
N ALA A 160 13.70 0.85 -3.85
CA ALA A 160 12.39 1.18 -4.39
C ALA A 160 12.30 0.91 -5.90
N ASP A 161 13.36 1.23 -6.64
CA ASP A 161 13.41 1.07 -8.10
C ASP A 161 13.70 -0.37 -8.58
N ASN A 162 14.31 -1.21 -7.73
CA ASN A 162 14.82 -2.50 -8.19
C ASN A 162 14.26 -3.72 -7.43
N ASN A 163 13.86 -3.56 -6.18
CA ASN A 163 13.66 -4.69 -5.28
C ASN A 163 12.20 -4.92 -4.85
N VAL A 164 11.31 -3.92 -5.01
CA VAL A 164 9.94 -4.02 -4.53
C VAL A 164 8.94 -4.11 -5.67
N PHE A 165 7.96 -4.98 -5.49
CA PHE A 165 6.89 -5.23 -6.46
C PHE A 165 5.55 -5.27 -5.72
N GLY A 166 4.50 -4.75 -6.33
CA GLY A 166 3.19 -4.70 -5.72
C GLY A 166 2.05 -4.91 -6.70
N VAL A 167 0.99 -5.51 -6.20
CA VAL A 167 -0.27 -5.66 -6.95
C VAL A 167 -1.41 -5.20 -6.05
N ASP A 168 -2.35 -4.45 -6.61
CA ASP A 168 -3.62 -4.15 -5.94
C ASP A 168 -4.76 -4.15 -6.95
N LEU A 169 -5.93 -4.57 -6.49
CA LEU A 169 -7.14 -4.58 -7.32
C LEU A 169 -7.69 -3.17 -7.56
N ASN A 170 -7.44 -2.26 -6.63
CA ASN A 170 -7.92 -0.90 -6.67
C ASN A 170 -6.92 0.01 -7.41
N PRO A 171 -7.26 0.57 -8.58
CA PRO A 171 -6.34 1.44 -9.32
C PRO A 171 -5.92 2.69 -8.53
N VAL A 172 -6.80 3.24 -7.69
CA VAL A 172 -6.47 4.39 -6.83
C VAL A 172 -5.42 4.00 -5.78
N ALA A 173 -5.47 2.77 -5.26
CA ALA A 173 -4.45 2.28 -4.33
C ALA A 173 -3.08 2.17 -5.02
N VAL A 174 -3.04 1.75 -6.29
CA VAL A 174 -1.80 1.69 -7.08
C VAL A 174 -1.19 3.09 -7.25
N GLU A 175 -1.99 4.08 -7.65
CA GLU A 175 -1.52 5.47 -7.78
C GLU A 175 -1.02 6.04 -6.43
N LEU A 176 -1.74 5.76 -5.34
CA LEU A 176 -1.30 6.15 -4.00
C LEU A 176 -0.02 5.45 -3.58
N ALA A 177 0.17 4.19 -3.96
CA ALA A 177 1.38 3.43 -3.70
C ALA A 177 2.59 4.03 -4.41
N GLU A 178 2.46 4.41 -5.70
CA GLU A 178 3.51 5.08 -6.46
C GLU A 178 3.95 6.38 -5.77
N VAL A 179 2.99 7.24 -5.40
CA VAL A 179 3.29 8.48 -4.69
C VAL A 179 3.92 8.22 -3.32
N SER A 180 3.43 7.23 -2.59
CA SER A 180 3.92 6.87 -1.26
C SER A 180 5.37 6.35 -1.30
N LEU A 181 5.69 5.47 -2.25
CA LEU A 181 7.04 4.97 -2.47
C LEU A 181 7.99 6.10 -2.88
N TRP A 182 7.55 6.96 -3.80
CA TRP A 182 8.34 8.11 -4.20
C TRP A 182 8.65 9.04 -3.04
N LEU A 183 7.66 9.42 -2.24
CA LEU A 183 7.84 10.29 -1.07
C LEU A 183 8.78 9.68 -0.01
N ASN A 184 8.73 8.35 0.17
CA ASN A 184 9.60 7.65 1.12
C ASN A 184 11.07 7.59 0.65
N ALA A 185 11.27 7.50 -0.67
CA ALA A 185 12.59 7.25 -1.26
C ALA A 185 13.20 8.46 -1.96
N ILE A 186 12.54 9.63 -1.97
CA ILE A 186 13.03 10.83 -2.67
C ILE A 186 14.43 11.21 -2.23
N SER A 187 15.31 11.40 -3.20
CA SER A 187 16.68 11.85 -3.01
C SER A 187 16.94 13.07 -3.90
N GLY A 188 17.59 14.10 -3.35
CA GLY A 188 17.76 15.40 -4.03
C GLY A 188 18.52 15.35 -5.35
N ASP A 189 19.34 14.31 -5.56
CA ASP A 189 20.21 14.17 -6.73
C ASP A 189 19.78 13.02 -7.67
N ALA A 190 18.63 12.37 -7.40
CA ALA A 190 18.19 11.19 -8.13
C ALA A 190 17.02 11.49 -9.06
N PHE A 191 16.92 10.70 -10.13
CA PHE A 191 15.75 10.70 -10.99
C PHE A 191 14.51 10.23 -10.22
N VAL A 192 13.35 10.75 -10.59
CA VAL A 192 12.07 10.21 -10.10
C VAL A 192 11.90 8.81 -10.70
N PRO A 193 11.82 7.75 -9.89
CA PRO A 193 11.64 6.41 -10.41
C PRO A 193 10.25 6.29 -11.04
N TRP A 194 10.16 5.45 -12.07
CA TRP A 194 8.89 5.10 -12.66
C TRP A 194 8.49 3.68 -12.27
N PHE A 195 7.50 3.57 -11.41
CA PHE A 195 7.08 2.30 -10.83
C PHE A 195 6.16 1.45 -11.71
N GLY A 196 5.87 1.85 -12.93
CA GLY A 196 4.96 1.13 -13.83
C GLY A 196 5.39 -0.30 -14.21
N TYR A 197 6.67 -0.67 -13.96
CA TYR A 197 7.14 -2.05 -14.11
C TYR A 197 7.05 -2.89 -12.84
N GLN A 198 6.78 -2.26 -11.71
CA GLN A 198 6.83 -2.90 -10.40
C GLN A 198 5.47 -2.92 -9.71
N LEU A 199 4.65 -1.88 -9.95
CA LEU A 199 3.32 -1.76 -9.35
C LEU A 199 2.24 -1.98 -10.42
N HIS A 200 1.37 -2.94 -10.17
CA HIS A 200 0.37 -3.35 -11.12
C HIS A 200 -1.04 -3.31 -10.55
N CYS A 201 -1.98 -2.81 -11.34
CA CYS A 201 -3.41 -2.94 -11.03
C CYS A 201 -3.91 -4.28 -11.53
N GLY A 202 -4.41 -5.11 -10.63
CA GLY A 202 -4.93 -6.43 -11.00
C GLY A 202 -5.25 -7.32 -9.81
N ASN A 203 -5.84 -8.46 -10.11
CA ASN A 203 -6.14 -9.47 -9.11
C ASN A 203 -4.95 -10.44 -8.96
N SER A 204 -4.24 -10.39 -7.86
CA SER A 204 -3.07 -11.22 -7.58
C SER A 204 -3.37 -12.72 -7.46
N LEU A 205 -4.64 -13.10 -7.26
CA LEU A 205 -5.08 -14.48 -7.21
C LEU A 205 -5.44 -15.05 -8.59
N VAL A 206 -5.58 -14.18 -9.59
CA VAL A 206 -5.93 -14.56 -10.96
C VAL A 206 -4.71 -14.32 -11.85
N GLY A 207 -4.08 -15.38 -12.27
CA GLY A 207 -2.91 -15.29 -13.14
C GLY A 207 -2.54 -16.61 -13.76
N ALA A 208 -1.86 -16.55 -14.90
CA ALA A 208 -1.28 -17.71 -15.53
C ALA A 208 0.16 -17.87 -15.07
N ARG A 209 0.53 -19.07 -14.63
CA ARG A 209 1.95 -19.40 -14.44
C ARG A 209 2.67 -19.36 -15.79
N ARG A 210 3.90 -18.89 -15.81
CA ARG A 210 4.79 -19.06 -16.97
C ARG A 210 5.14 -20.53 -17.10
N GLN A 211 4.20 -21.32 -17.64
CA GLN A 211 4.32 -22.76 -17.75
C GLN A 211 3.83 -23.18 -19.14
N VAL A 212 4.59 -24.00 -19.81
CA VAL A 212 4.21 -24.59 -21.08
C VAL A 212 3.57 -25.95 -20.79
N PHE A 213 2.36 -26.14 -21.28
CA PHE A 213 1.64 -27.41 -21.17
C PHE A 213 1.59 -28.08 -22.53
N ASN A 214 1.78 -29.40 -22.57
CA ASN A 214 1.50 -30.20 -23.77
C ASN A 214 -0.02 -30.18 -24.05
N LYS A 215 -0.38 -30.14 -25.33
CA LYS A 215 -1.78 -30.14 -25.76
C LYS A 215 -2.59 -31.32 -25.20
N SER A 216 -1.96 -32.46 -24.95
CA SER A 216 -2.54 -33.65 -24.34
C SER A 216 -2.87 -33.47 -22.85
N GLU A 217 -2.25 -32.53 -22.16
CA GLU A 217 -2.51 -32.24 -20.75
C GLU A 217 -3.70 -31.29 -20.54
N LEU A 218 -4.14 -30.63 -21.63
CA LEU A 218 -5.29 -29.74 -21.65
C LEU A 218 -6.59 -30.52 -21.96
N THR A 219 -6.87 -31.57 -21.18
CA THR A 219 -8.13 -32.31 -21.32
C THR A 219 -9.27 -31.58 -20.61
N TYR A 220 -10.18 -31.05 -21.41
CA TYR A 220 -11.41 -30.43 -20.92
C TYR A 220 -12.42 -31.53 -20.54
N LYS A 221 -12.67 -31.73 -19.26
CA LYS A 221 -13.85 -32.49 -18.83
C LYS A 221 -15.04 -31.52 -18.90
N LYS A 222 -15.90 -31.69 -19.93
CA LYS A 222 -17.22 -31.05 -19.91
C LYS A 222 -17.92 -31.45 -18.62
N ALA A 223 -18.38 -30.48 -17.82
CA ALA A 223 -19.32 -30.74 -16.74
C ALA A 223 -20.54 -31.44 -17.40
N LYS A 224 -20.94 -32.55 -16.85
CA LYS A 224 -22.23 -33.17 -17.22
C LYS A 224 -23.31 -32.28 -16.59
N ASP A 225 -24.22 -31.78 -17.43
CA ASP A 225 -25.48 -31.16 -17.02
C ASP A 225 -26.28 -32.09 -16.11
#